data_ff4e961abfe292bf077465fa1a2c049d
#
_entry.id   ff4e961abfe292bf077465fa1a2c049d
#
_cell.length_a   1.000
_cell.length_b   1.000
_cell.length_c   1.000
_cell.angle_alpha   90.00
_cell.angle_beta   90.00
_cell.angle_gamma   90.00
#
_symmetry.space_group_name_H-M   'P 1'
#
loop_
_entity.id
_entity.type
_entity.pdbx_description
1 polymer ?
#
loop_
_entity_poly.entity_id
_entity_poly.type
_entity_poly.pdbx_seq_one_letter_code
_entity_poly.pdbx_strand_id
1 'polypeptide(L)'
;FVALIIISLILDRAGFFGWAALHVARLGNGQGRLLFPMIVILGAFISAFFANDGAALLLTPIVIAILLRLKFSPPSALAFIIATGFIADTASLPLVTSNLVNIVSANYFDIGFGRYAAVMVPVNIVSVIATLAVLWVVYARQIPTHYSIANLSAPASAIEDPLVFRAAFPLLALLLVAYFATESLGVPISLVTGAAALVLMAIAGRWWQGGRDAVVSVSDVIRNAPWQIVLFSVGMYLVVYGLGNAGLTAYGAQILNWLGQQGNIIATVGTGFLSAIVASIMNNMPSTLVGALAIDSAQVPAATRELMIYANVIGNDLGPKFTPIGSLATLLWLHVLAEKDYKISWGQYMKIGLLITPPVLLATLLALVFWLPYLSDF
;
A
#
# COMPACT_ATOMS: atom_id res chain seq x y z
N PHE A 1 -8.83 -9.44 2.28
CA PHE A 1 -7.84 -8.60 2.99
C PHE A 1 -7.17 -9.36 4.14
N VAL A 2 -7.92 -9.87 5.15
CA VAL A 2 -7.36 -10.59 6.31
C VAL A 2 -6.47 -11.76 5.89
N ALA A 3 -6.90 -12.55 4.90
CA ALA A 3 -6.12 -13.66 4.39
C ALA A 3 -4.75 -13.22 3.84
N LEU A 4 -4.69 -12.07 3.16
CA LEU A 4 -3.43 -11.52 2.65
C LEU A 4 -2.51 -11.07 3.79
N ILE A 5 -3.07 -10.48 4.84
CA ILE A 5 -2.29 -10.12 6.04
C ILE A 5 -1.74 -11.37 6.73
N ILE A 6 -2.53 -12.44 6.83
CA ILE A 6 -2.06 -13.73 7.37
C ILE A 6 -0.88 -14.27 6.56
N ILE A 7 -0.96 -14.24 5.23
CA ILE A 7 0.15 -14.61 4.35
C ILE A 7 1.39 -13.76 4.68
N SER A 8 1.22 -12.43 4.75
CA SER A 8 2.32 -11.50 5.05
C SER A 8 2.98 -11.80 6.41
N LEU A 9 2.18 -12.03 7.46
CA LEU A 9 2.69 -12.34 8.80
C LEU A 9 3.43 -13.67 8.86
N ILE A 10 2.97 -14.70 8.13
CA ILE A 10 3.68 -15.99 8.06
C ILE A 10 5.02 -15.81 7.35
N LEU A 11 5.05 -15.07 6.23
CA LEU A 11 6.27 -14.80 5.48
C LEU A 11 7.27 -13.96 6.28
N ASP A 12 6.79 -13.00 7.05
CA ASP A 12 7.63 -12.20 7.96
C ASP A 12 8.30 -13.07 9.02
N ARG A 13 7.51 -13.90 9.70
CA ARG A 13 8.04 -14.84 10.71
C ARG A 13 8.97 -15.89 10.13
N ALA A 14 8.81 -16.23 8.85
CA ALA A 14 9.74 -17.11 8.13
C ALA A 14 11.03 -16.41 7.68
N GLY A 15 11.14 -15.08 7.88
CA GLY A 15 12.31 -14.28 7.56
C GLY A 15 12.36 -13.77 6.12
N PHE A 16 11.27 -13.87 5.36
CA PHE A 16 11.23 -13.50 3.94
C PHE A 16 11.60 -12.03 3.69
N PHE A 17 10.99 -11.11 4.42
CA PHE A 17 11.25 -9.68 4.25
C PHE A 17 12.63 -9.28 4.79
N GLY A 18 13.10 -9.91 5.86
CA GLY A 18 14.44 -9.72 6.39
C GLY A 18 15.51 -10.17 5.40
N TRP A 19 15.31 -11.30 4.76
CA TRP A 19 16.18 -11.81 3.69
C TRP A 19 16.23 -10.83 2.50
N ALA A 20 15.08 -10.37 2.02
CA ALA A 20 14.99 -9.43 0.90
C ALA A 20 15.70 -8.11 1.20
N ALA A 21 15.46 -7.54 2.39
CA ALA A 21 16.05 -6.28 2.81
C ALA A 21 17.58 -6.38 2.99
N LEU A 22 18.10 -7.49 3.54
CA LEU A 22 19.54 -7.75 3.63
C LEU A 22 20.19 -7.94 2.27
N HIS A 23 19.50 -8.56 1.31
CA HIS A 23 19.95 -8.65 -0.07
C HIS A 23 20.10 -7.26 -0.69
N VAL A 24 19.06 -6.43 -0.58
CA VAL A 24 19.08 -5.04 -1.06
C VAL A 24 20.21 -4.24 -0.39
N ALA A 25 20.38 -4.37 0.93
CA ALA A 25 21.44 -3.67 1.64
C ALA A 25 22.85 -4.08 1.19
N ARG A 26 23.04 -5.34 0.76
CA ARG A 26 24.31 -5.81 0.20
C ARG A 26 24.51 -5.41 -1.25
N LEU A 27 23.45 -5.47 -2.08
CA LEU A 27 23.47 -5.05 -3.48
C LEU A 27 23.79 -3.57 -3.63
N GLY A 28 23.47 -2.73 -2.64
CA GLY A 28 23.88 -1.33 -2.58
C GLY A 28 25.39 -1.10 -2.54
N ASN A 29 26.19 -2.17 -2.39
CA ASN A 29 27.65 -2.23 -2.49
C ASN A 29 28.38 -1.10 -1.74
N GLY A 30 27.90 -0.76 -0.56
CA GLY A 30 28.47 0.30 0.27
C GLY A 30 28.16 1.74 -0.21
N GLN A 31 27.32 1.91 -1.22
CA GLN A 31 26.91 3.21 -1.74
C GLN A 31 25.52 3.58 -1.24
N GLY A 32 25.41 4.55 -0.34
CA GLY A 32 24.12 4.98 0.21
C GLY A 32 23.19 5.58 -0.84
N ARG A 33 23.74 6.24 -1.84
CA ARG A 33 22.99 6.78 -2.98
C ARG A 33 22.35 5.69 -3.86
N LEU A 34 22.92 4.49 -3.89
CA LEU A 34 22.33 3.34 -4.57
C LEU A 34 21.35 2.59 -3.65
N LEU A 35 21.68 2.52 -2.36
CA LEU A 35 20.84 1.85 -1.36
C LEU A 35 19.47 2.52 -1.22
N PHE A 36 19.41 3.86 -1.26
CA PHE A 36 18.16 4.59 -1.06
C PHE A 36 17.08 4.23 -2.09
N PRO A 37 17.31 4.36 -3.41
CA PRO A 37 16.31 3.94 -4.40
C PRO A 37 16.01 2.45 -4.33
N MET A 38 16.97 1.61 -4.01
CA MET A 38 16.74 0.16 -3.89
C MET A 38 15.81 -0.19 -2.73
N ILE A 39 15.91 0.50 -1.58
CA ILE A 39 14.97 0.33 -0.46
C ILE A 39 13.58 0.84 -0.84
N VAL A 40 13.49 1.97 -1.54
CA VAL A 40 12.21 2.49 -2.04
C VAL A 40 11.56 1.51 -3.02
N ILE A 41 12.31 0.95 -3.96
CA ILE A 41 11.82 -0.05 -4.92
C ILE A 41 11.41 -1.35 -4.20
N LEU A 42 12.18 -1.80 -3.21
CA LEU A 42 11.80 -2.96 -2.38
C LEU A 42 10.48 -2.70 -1.66
N GLY A 43 10.33 -1.52 -1.04
CA GLY A 43 9.09 -1.11 -0.39
C GLY A 43 7.91 -1.06 -1.36
N ALA A 44 8.13 -0.53 -2.57
CA ALA A 44 7.13 -0.50 -3.62
C ALA A 44 6.70 -1.90 -4.06
N PHE A 45 7.64 -2.82 -4.23
CA PHE A 45 7.35 -4.20 -4.59
C PHE A 45 6.55 -4.92 -3.50
N ILE A 46 6.97 -4.77 -2.24
CA ILE A 46 6.25 -5.38 -1.11
C ILE A 46 4.84 -4.82 -1.03
N SER A 47 4.67 -3.51 -1.14
CA SER A 47 3.36 -2.86 -1.07
C SER A 47 2.42 -3.22 -2.22
N ALA A 48 2.96 -3.46 -3.42
CA ALA A 48 2.18 -3.86 -4.58
C ALA A 48 1.55 -5.26 -4.43
N PHE A 49 2.23 -6.18 -3.73
CA PHE A 49 1.79 -7.57 -3.59
C PHE A 49 1.17 -7.90 -2.23
N PHE A 50 1.53 -7.14 -1.20
CA PHE A 50 1.02 -7.33 0.15
C PHE A 50 0.22 -6.09 0.56
N ALA A 51 -0.72 -6.23 1.47
CA ALA A 51 -1.49 -5.07 1.94
C ALA A 51 -0.56 -3.96 2.46
N ASN A 52 -0.83 -2.70 2.08
CA ASN A 52 -0.03 -1.53 2.42
C ASN A 52 0.25 -1.42 3.93
N ASP A 53 -0.76 -1.70 4.77
CA ASP A 53 -0.63 -1.71 6.22
C ASP A 53 0.44 -2.71 6.68
N GLY A 54 0.43 -3.92 6.09
CA GLY A 54 1.45 -4.94 6.32
C GLY A 54 2.84 -4.48 5.84
N ALA A 55 2.93 -3.92 4.64
CA ALA A 55 4.19 -3.46 4.07
C ALA A 55 4.86 -2.39 4.96
N ALA A 56 4.12 -1.39 5.41
CA ALA A 56 4.65 -0.34 6.27
C ALA A 56 5.11 -0.89 7.64
N LEU A 57 4.30 -1.76 8.25
CA LEU A 57 4.57 -2.29 9.59
C LEU A 57 5.69 -3.33 9.62
N LEU A 58 5.81 -4.14 8.56
CA LEU A 58 6.81 -5.22 8.48
C LEU A 58 8.16 -4.71 7.98
N LEU A 59 8.17 -3.89 6.93
CA LEU A 59 9.43 -3.43 6.35
C LEU A 59 10.14 -2.38 7.21
N THR A 60 9.40 -1.49 7.87
CA THR A 60 10.00 -0.40 8.65
C THR A 60 10.92 -0.88 9.78
N PRO A 61 10.54 -1.81 10.67
CA PRO A 61 11.45 -2.32 11.71
C PRO A 61 12.70 -2.98 11.13
N ILE A 62 12.57 -3.68 10.00
CA ILE A 62 13.68 -4.35 9.33
C ILE A 62 14.66 -3.31 8.77
N VAL A 63 14.13 -2.29 8.10
CA VAL A 63 14.96 -1.17 7.58
C VAL A 63 15.66 -0.47 8.74
N ILE A 64 14.97 -0.15 9.84
CA ILE A 64 15.58 0.45 11.02
C ILE A 64 16.73 -0.43 11.55
N ALA A 65 16.52 -1.73 11.69
CA ALA A 65 17.55 -2.66 12.17
C ALA A 65 18.80 -2.66 11.24
N ILE A 66 18.60 -2.60 9.94
CA ILE A 66 19.68 -2.50 8.96
C ILE A 66 20.42 -1.16 9.11
N LEU A 67 19.70 -0.04 9.18
CA LEU A 67 20.30 1.29 9.32
C LEU A 67 21.12 1.45 10.60
N LEU A 68 20.66 0.86 11.71
CA LEU A 68 21.40 0.80 12.98
C LEU A 68 22.70 -0.02 12.84
N ARG A 69 22.65 -1.18 12.17
CA ARG A 69 23.85 -1.99 11.90
C ARG A 69 24.84 -1.27 10.96
N LEU A 70 24.34 -0.49 10.02
CA LEU A 70 25.13 0.35 9.12
C LEU A 70 25.65 1.62 9.79
N LYS A 71 25.27 1.89 11.04
CA LYS A 71 25.65 3.07 11.83
C LYS A 71 25.34 4.38 11.13
N PHE A 72 24.17 4.48 10.48
CA PHE A 72 23.74 5.71 9.84
C PHE A 72 23.46 6.79 10.87
N SER A 73 23.77 8.03 10.50
CA SER A 73 23.43 9.19 11.34
C SER A 73 21.90 9.32 11.49
N PRO A 74 21.40 9.90 12.59
CA PRO A 74 19.95 10.07 12.79
C PRO A 74 19.23 10.76 11.62
N PRO A 75 19.77 11.83 10.98
CA PRO A 75 19.15 12.44 9.79
C PRO A 75 19.10 11.49 8.59
N SER A 76 20.18 10.72 8.38
CA SER A 76 20.22 9.72 7.29
C SER A 76 19.23 8.62 7.54
N ALA A 77 19.18 8.07 8.75
CA ALA A 77 18.21 7.03 9.11
C ALA A 77 16.77 7.51 8.92
N LEU A 78 16.46 8.74 9.35
CA LEU A 78 15.14 9.33 9.19
C LEU A 78 14.73 9.44 7.72
N ALA A 79 15.65 9.80 6.80
CA ALA A 79 15.37 9.86 5.37
C ALA A 79 14.90 8.51 4.81
N PHE A 80 15.58 7.41 5.18
CA PHE A 80 15.19 6.06 4.77
C PHE A 80 13.89 5.60 5.41
N ILE A 81 13.67 5.91 6.68
CA ILE A 81 12.45 5.56 7.42
C ILE A 81 11.24 6.25 6.79
N ILE A 82 11.34 7.56 6.53
CA ILE A 82 10.27 8.32 5.86
C ILE A 82 10.01 7.75 4.45
N ALA A 83 11.08 7.47 3.69
CA ALA A 83 10.93 6.88 2.37
C ALA A 83 10.19 5.53 2.41
N THR A 84 10.50 4.68 3.40
CA THR A 84 9.85 3.37 3.58
C THR A 84 8.35 3.52 3.91
N GLY A 85 7.99 4.42 4.82
CA GLY A 85 6.59 4.67 5.16
C GLY A 85 5.80 5.28 4.01
N PHE A 86 6.36 6.28 3.32
CA PHE A 86 5.67 6.95 2.22
C PHE A 86 5.50 6.07 0.99
N ILE A 87 6.48 5.22 0.66
CA ILE A 87 6.35 4.34 -0.50
C ILE A 87 5.36 3.21 -0.27
N ALA A 88 5.20 2.73 0.96
CA ALA A 88 4.26 1.68 1.28
C ALA A 88 2.82 2.04 0.88
N ASP A 89 2.39 3.25 1.19
CA ASP A 89 1.07 3.73 0.74
C ASP A 89 1.05 4.08 -0.75
N THR A 90 2.10 4.77 -1.27
CA THR A 90 2.10 5.24 -2.66
C THR A 90 2.13 4.11 -3.68
N ALA A 91 2.76 2.99 -3.35
CA ALA A 91 2.93 1.86 -4.26
C ALA A 91 1.86 0.77 -4.10
N SER A 92 0.82 1.01 -3.33
CA SER A 92 -0.29 0.07 -3.10
C SER A 92 -1.43 0.19 -4.11
N LEU A 93 -1.27 0.99 -5.16
CA LEU A 93 -2.27 1.22 -6.19
C LEU A 93 -2.45 0.09 -7.22
N PRO A 94 -1.45 -0.77 -7.57
CA PRO A 94 -1.46 -1.49 -8.84
C PRO A 94 -2.46 -2.64 -8.92
N LEU A 95 -2.78 -3.27 -7.81
CA LEU A 95 -3.67 -4.43 -7.75
C LEU A 95 -4.85 -4.18 -6.80
N VAL A 96 -5.98 -4.80 -7.09
CA VAL A 96 -7.16 -4.73 -6.20
C VAL A 96 -6.80 -5.15 -4.76
N THR A 97 -5.94 -6.15 -4.62
CA THR A 97 -5.57 -6.73 -3.32
C THR A 97 -4.54 -5.93 -2.53
N SER A 98 -3.87 -4.96 -3.16
CA SER A 98 -2.76 -4.23 -2.53
C SER A 98 -3.22 -3.26 -1.43
N ASN A 99 -4.47 -2.79 -1.47
CA ASN A 99 -5.03 -1.87 -0.49
C ASN A 99 -6.54 -2.12 -0.31
N LEU A 100 -7.02 -1.86 0.90
CA LEU A 100 -8.45 -1.98 1.20
C LEU A 100 -9.30 -0.94 0.44
N VAL A 101 -8.75 0.25 0.18
CA VAL A 101 -9.35 1.29 -0.69
C VAL A 101 -9.63 0.73 -2.09
N ASN A 102 -8.67 0.01 -2.67
CA ASN A 102 -8.79 -0.60 -3.99
C ASN A 102 -9.89 -1.68 -4.01
N ILE A 103 -9.89 -2.57 -2.99
CA ILE A 103 -10.88 -3.63 -2.84
C ILE A 103 -12.29 -3.04 -2.77
N VAL A 104 -12.48 -2.01 -1.95
CA VAL A 104 -13.78 -1.37 -1.75
C VAL A 104 -14.27 -0.73 -3.04
N SER A 105 -13.41 0.03 -3.72
CA SER A 105 -13.76 0.72 -4.95
C SER A 105 -14.03 -0.26 -6.09
N ALA A 106 -13.16 -1.26 -6.29
CA ALA A 106 -13.32 -2.26 -7.33
C ALA A 106 -14.60 -3.08 -7.13
N ASN A 107 -14.91 -3.47 -5.90
CA ASN A 107 -16.13 -4.21 -5.59
C ASN A 107 -17.39 -3.35 -5.74
N TYR A 108 -17.34 -2.08 -5.36
CA TYR A 108 -18.49 -1.16 -5.47
C TYR A 108 -18.89 -0.91 -6.93
N PHE A 109 -17.90 -0.74 -7.82
CA PHE A 109 -18.12 -0.46 -9.24
C PHE A 109 -18.02 -1.69 -10.15
N ASP A 110 -17.96 -2.89 -9.57
CA ASP A 110 -17.83 -4.17 -10.28
C ASP A 110 -16.65 -4.18 -11.27
N ILE A 111 -15.51 -3.66 -10.85
CA ILE A 111 -14.28 -3.62 -11.66
C ILE A 111 -13.51 -4.92 -11.47
N GLY A 112 -13.34 -5.68 -12.55
CA GLY A 112 -12.57 -6.91 -12.55
C GLY A 112 -11.07 -6.68 -12.24
N PHE A 113 -10.41 -7.73 -11.74
CA PHE A 113 -9.01 -7.68 -11.34
C PHE A 113 -8.09 -7.29 -12.50
N GLY A 114 -8.33 -7.89 -13.69
CA GLY A 114 -7.56 -7.62 -14.90
C GLY A 114 -7.72 -6.19 -15.39
N ARG A 115 -8.96 -5.67 -15.45
CA ARG A 115 -9.23 -4.27 -15.84
C ARG A 115 -8.57 -3.30 -14.87
N TYR A 116 -8.73 -3.56 -13.57
CA TYR A 116 -8.11 -2.73 -12.52
C TYR A 116 -6.59 -2.68 -12.69
N ALA A 117 -5.94 -3.84 -12.82
CA ALA A 117 -4.49 -3.95 -13.00
C ALA A 117 -4.02 -3.27 -14.30
N ALA A 118 -4.73 -3.43 -15.41
CA ALA A 118 -4.39 -2.79 -16.69
C ALA A 118 -4.37 -1.27 -16.60
N VAL A 119 -5.29 -0.68 -15.83
CA VAL A 119 -5.34 0.77 -15.59
C VAL A 119 -4.26 1.17 -14.59
N MET A 120 -4.19 0.49 -13.43
CA MET A 120 -3.47 1.00 -12.26
C MET A 120 -2.00 0.60 -12.20
N VAL A 121 -1.56 -0.48 -12.87
CA VAL A 121 -0.14 -0.85 -12.90
C VAL A 121 0.73 0.24 -13.56
N PRO A 122 0.42 0.74 -14.79
CA PRO A 122 1.19 1.82 -15.39
C PRO A 122 1.11 3.13 -14.59
N VAL A 123 -0.06 3.46 -14.05
CA VAL A 123 -0.24 4.64 -13.20
C VAL A 123 0.61 4.54 -11.93
N ASN A 124 0.66 3.36 -11.31
CA ASN A 124 1.49 3.12 -10.13
C ASN A 124 2.99 3.22 -10.43
N ILE A 125 3.44 2.80 -11.60
CA ILE A 125 4.86 2.98 -12.00
C ILE A 125 5.22 4.47 -12.00
N VAL A 126 4.36 5.32 -12.56
CA VAL A 126 4.57 6.78 -12.52
C VAL A 126 4.55 7.29 -11.08
N SER A 127 3.63 6.81 -10.26
CA SER A 127 3.53 7.16 -8.83
C SER A 127 4.81 6.83 -8.07
N VAL A 128 5.37 5.64 -8.27
CA VAL A 128 6.62 5.18 -7.65
C VAL A 128 7.80 6.03 -8.12
N ILE A 129 7.90 6.30 -9.42
CA ILE A 129 8.97 7.16 -9.98
C ILE A 129 8.87 8.58 -9.42
N ALA A 130 7.66 9.17 -9.40
CA ALA A 130 7.43 10.50 -8.84
C ALA A 130 7.78 10.55 -7.36
N THR A 131 7.37 9.53 -6.59
CA THR A 131 7.72 9.42 -5.17
C THR A 131 9.22 9.35 -4.95
N LEU A 132 9.91 8.48 -5.70
CA LEU A 132 11.37 8.37 -5.61
C LEU A 132 12.05 9.69 -5.97
N ALA A 133 11.61 10.37 -7.04
CA ALA A 133 12.17 11.65 -7.46
C ALA A 133 11.97 12.73 -6.38
N VAL A 134 10.77 12.87 -5.83
CA VAL A 134 10.48 13.86 -4.79
C VAL A 134 11.28 13.56 -3.52
N LEU A 135 11.28 12.30 -3.07
CA LEU A 135 12.06 11.88 -1.90
C LEU A 135 13.56 12.11 -2.11
N TRP A 136 14.05 11.84 -3.31
CA TRP A 136 15.44 12.11 -3.66
C TRP A 136 15.77 13.60 -3.56
N VAL A 137 14.95 14.47 -4.12
CA VAL A 137 15.14 15.93 -4.05
C VAL A 137 15.14 16.43 -2.60
N VAL A 138 14.20 15.92 -1.79
CA VAL A 138 14.06 16.33 -0.39
C VAL A 138 15.21 15.83 0.47
N TYR A 139 15.66 14.60 0.27
CA TYR A 139 16.61 13.92 1.17
C TYR A 139 18.01 13.69 0.60
N ALA A 140 18.33 14.13 -0.63
CA ALA A 140 19.62 13.89 -1.28
C ALA A 140 20.83 14.27 -0.42
N ARG A 141 20.71 15.34 0.38
CA ARG A 141 21.80 15.84 1.26
C ARG A 141 21.96 14.99 2.52
N GLN A 142 20.93 14.27 2.96
CA GLN A 142 20.96 13.39 4.14
C GLN A 142 21.38 11.96 3.78
N ILE A 143 21.31 11.57 2.49
CA ILE A 143 21.71 10.24 2.05
C ILE A 143 23.23 10.14 2.11
N PRO A 144 23.81 9.18 2.87
CA PRO A 144 25.25 9.02 2.96
C PRO A 144 25.83 8.56 1.61
N THR A 145 27.03 9.01 1.28
CA THR A 145 27.72 8.56 0.05
C THR A 145 28.17 7.11 0.17
N HIS A 146 28.69 6.73 1.35
CA HIS A 146 29.23 5.40 1.60
C HIS A 146 28.75 4.83 2.94
N TYR A 147 28.70 3.50 3.01
CA TYR A 147 28.49 2.73 4.24
C TYR A 147 29.29 1.43 4.22
N SER A 148 29.53 0.85 5.39
CA SER A 148 30.27 -0.41 5.51
C SER A 148 29.31 -1.60 5.50
N ILE A 149 29.52 -2.54 4.57
CA ILE A 149 28.78 -3.81 4.50
C ILE A 149 29.34 -4.88 5.43
N ALA A 150 30.53 -4.64 6.04
CA ALA A 150 31.21 -5.62 6.88
C ALA A 150 30.38 -6.07 8.11
N ASN A 151 29.50 -5.19 8.60
CA ASN A 151 28.65 -5.46 9.77
C ASN A 151 27.27 -6.06 9.40
N LEU A 152 26.99 -6.26 8.10
CA LEU A 152 25.75 -6.86 7.65
C LEU A 152 25.82 -8.38 7.72
N SER A 153 24.81 -8.97 8.35
CA SER A 153 24.61 -10.41 8.34
C SER A 153 24.43 -10.96 6.92
N ALA A 154 24.76 -12.23 6.69
CA ALA A 154 24.43 -12.87 5.42
C ALA A 154 22.90 -12.92 5.24
N PRO A 155 22.34 -12.67 4.03
CA PRO A 155 20.89 -12.72 3.83
C PRO A 155 20.27 -14.06 4.26
N ALA A 156 20.97 -15.18 4.03
CA ALA A 156 20.53 -16.51 4.44
C ALA A 156 20.32 -16.65 5.97
N SER A 157 21.00 -15.85 6.78
CA SER A 157 20.84 -15.88 8.23
C SER A 157 19.52 -15.25 8.72
N ALA A 158 18.79 -14.57 7.84
CA ALA A 158 17.45 -14.05 8.16
C ALA A 158 16.35 -15.09 7.95
N ILE A 159 16.65 -16.22 7.31
CA ILE A 159 15.66 -17.26 7.03
C ILE A 159 15.46 -18.09 8.30
N GLU A 160 14.28 -17.90 8.94
CA GLU A 160 13.91 -18.62 10.17
C GLU A 160 13.22 -19.97 9.84
N ASP A 161 12.36 -20.00 8.81
CA ASP A 161 11.70 -21.23 8.34
C ASP A 161 12.00 -21.48 6.86
N PRO A 162 12.99 -22.37 6.55
CA PRO A 162 13.38 -22.64 5.17
C PRO A 162 12.29 -23.27 4.29
N LEU A 163 11.34 -24.02 4.88
CA LEU A 163 10.27 -24.65 4.12
C LEU A 163 9.23 -23.60 3.69
N VAL A 164 8.76 -22.76 4.63
CA VAL A 164 7.86 -21.65 4.34
C VAL A 164 8.51 -20.68 3.36
N PHE A 165 9.79 -20.36 3.57
CA PHE A 165 10.55 -19.48 2.68
C PHE A 165 10.58 -19.98 1.23
N ARG A 166 10.87 -21.29 1.02
CA ARG A 166 10.88 -21.87 -0.32
C ARG A 166 9.49 -21.96 -0.93
N ALA A 167 8.48 -22.24 -0.14
CA ALA A 167 7.09 -22.31 -0.59
C ALA A 167 6.50 -20.92 -0.94
N ALA A 168 7.06 -19.83 -0.41
CA ALA A 168 6.60 -18.47 -0.66
C ALA A 168 6.59 -18.12 -2.15
N PHE A 169 7.68 -18.40 -2.86
CA PHE A 169 7.85 -18.02 -4.26
C PHE A 169 6.80 -18.65 -5.19
N PRO A 170 6.65 -20.00 -5.23
CA PRO A 170 5.62 -20.62 -6.06
C PRO A 170 4.20 -20.26 -5.60
N LEU A 171 3.97 -20.12 -4.31
CA LEU A 171 2.65 -19.75 -3.80
C LEU A 171 2.24 -18.34 -4.25
N LEU A 172 3.11 -17.34 -4.12
CA LEU A 172 2.84 -15.97 -4.54
C LEU A 172 2.69 -15.86 -6.06
N ALA A 173 3.53 -16.58 -6.84
CA ALA A 173 3.39 -16.63 -8.28
C ALA A 173 2.06 -17.28 -8.70
N LEU A 174 1.69 -18.41 -8.08
CA LEU A 174 0.42 -19.07 -8.34
C LEU A 174 -0.78 -18.21 -7.93
N LEU A 175 -0.69 -17.51 -6.80
CA LEU A 175 -1.73 -16.60 -6.33
C LEU A 175 -1.98 -15.48 -7.33
N LEU A 176 -0.90 -14.86 -7.84
CA LEU A 176 -1.01 -13.82 -8.86
C LEU A 176 -1.66 -14.35 -10.15
N VAL A 177 -1.20 -15.49 -10.64
CA VAL A 177 -1.79 -16.14 -11.84
C VAL A 177 -3.25 -16.49 -11.60
N ALA A 178 -3.58 -17.01 -10.41
CA ALA A 178 -4.94 -17.38 -10.04
C ALA A 178 -5.89 -16.17 -10.02
N TYR A 179 -5.45 -14.99 -9.61
CA TYR A 179 -6.29 -13.79 -9.64
C TYR A 179 -6.77 -13.45 -11.07
N PHE A 180 -5.89 -13.59 -12.07
CA PHE A 180 -6.28 -13.37 -13.46
C PHE A 180 -7.07 -14.54 -14.05
N ALA A 181 -6.66 -15.77 -13.76
CA ALA A 181 -7.27 -16.97 -14.34
C ALA A 181 -8.69 -17.24 -13.82
N THR A 182 -8.98 -16.89 -12.58
CA THR A 182 -10.28 -17.17 -11.94
C THR A 182 -11.30 -16.06 -12.14
N GLU A 183 -10.88 -14.90 -12.62
CA GLU A 183 -11.77 -13.76 -12.91
C GLU A 183 -12.87 -14.15 -13.90
N SER A 184 -12.48 -14.77 -15.03
CA SER A 184 -13.44 -15.22 -16.06
C SER A 184 -14.39 -16.33 -15.58
N LEU A 185 -14.06 -16.99 -14.48
CA LEU A 185 -14.89 -18.03 -13.85
C LEU A 185 -15.84 -17.45 -12.79
N GLY A 186 -15.80 -16.15 -12.54
CA GLY A 186 -16.59 -15.50 -11.49
C GLY A 186 -16.21 -15.91 -10.06
N VAL A 187 -15.00 -16.45 -9.85
CA VAL A 187 -14.52 -16.84 -8.52
C VAL A 187 -14.08 -15.61 -7.75
N PRO A 188 -14.65 -15.35 -6.56
CA PRO A 188 -14.25 -14.19 -5.76
C PRO A 188 -12.77 -14.23 -5.35
N ILE A 189 -12.08 -13.08 -5.47
CA ILE A 189 -10.69 -12.91 -5.04
C ILE A 189 -10.47 -13.39 -3.59
N SER A 190 -11.47 -13.22 -2.72
CA SER A 190 -11.42 -13.66 -1.32
C SER A 190 -11.26 -15.17 -1.17
N LEU A 191 -11.87 -15.97 -2.03
CA LEU A 191 -11.72 -17.43 -2.02
C LEU A 191 -10.32 -17.85 -2.46
N VAL A 192 -9.81 -17.23 -3.52
CA VAL A 192 -8.46 -17.50 -4.04
C VAL A 192 -7.41 -17.16 -2.97
N THR A 193 -7.50 -15.95 -2.39
CA THR A 193 -6.59 -15.53 -1.33
C THR A 193 -6.73 -16.37 -0.07
N GLY A 194 -7.95 -16.73 0.30
CA GLY A 194 -8.25 -17.58 1.45
C GLY A 194 -7.66 -18.97 1.31
N ALA A 195 -7.79 -19.58 0.11
CA ALA A 195 -7.18 -20.87 -0.19
C ALA A 195 -5.66 -20.81 -0.10
N ALA A 196 -5.02 -19.77 -0.66
CA ALA A 196 -3.57 -19.58 -0.56
C ALA A 196 -3.11 -19.41 0.89
N ALA A 197 -3.86 -18.65 1.70
CA ALA A 197 -3.56 -18.49 3.13
C ALA A 197 -3.68 -19.83 3.88
N LEU A 198 -4.71 -20.63 3.60
CA LEU A 198 -4.88 -21.96 4.20
C LEU A 198 -3.72 -22.90 3.83
N VAL A 199 -3.31 -22.91 2.56
CA VAL A 199 -2.15 -23.70 2.12
C VAL A 199 -0.88 -23.25 2.84
N LEU A 200 -0.63 -21.97 2.94
CA LEU A 200 0.55 -21.44 3.63
C LEU A 200 0.50 -21.73 5.14
N MET A 201 -0.67 -21.62 5.78
CA MET A 201 -0.86 -22.01 7.18
C MET A 201 -0.60 -23.52 7.40
N ALA A 202 -1.06 -24.37 6.49
CA ALA A 202 -0.80 -25.80 6.55
C ALA A 202 0.70 -26.09 6.44
N ILE A 203 1.42 -25.40 5.54
CA ILE A 203 2.87 -25.52 5.38
C ILE A 203 3.59 -25.01 6.65
N ALA A 204 3.24 -23.84 7.14
CA ALA A 204 3.87 -23.23 8.31
C ALA A 204 3.62 -24.05 9.58
N GLY A 205 2.39 -24.52 9.77
CA GLY A 205 1.97 -25.30 10.93
C GLY A 205 2.38 -26.79 10.87
N ARG A 206 3.00 -27.27 9.76
CA ARG A 206 3.38 -28.68 9.58
C ARG A 206 2.21 -29.63 9.87
N TRP A 207 0.99 -29.33 9.35
CA TRP A 207 -0.22 -30.08 9.67
C TRP A 207 -0.12 -31.58 9.36
N TRP A 208 0.64 -31.96 8.32
CA TRP A 208 0.90 -33.35 7.98
C TRP A 208 1.82 -34.10 8.99
N GLN A 209 2.46 -33.36 9.92
CA GLN A 209 3.33 -33.91 10.98
C GLN A 209 2.76 -33.65 12.38
N GLY A 210 1.49 -33.24 12.46
CA GLY A 210 0.86 -32.92 13.74
C GLY A 210 1.48 -31.70 14.45
N GLY A 211 2.05 -30.77 13.69
CA GLY A 211 2.68 -29.54 14.24
C GLY A 211 4.09 -29.74 14.78
N ARG A 212 4.69 -30.93 14.63
CA ARG A 212 6.08 -31.17 15.03
C ARG A 212 7.02 -30.34 14.12
N ASP A 213 8.02 -29.74 14.75
CA ASP A 213 9.04 -28.91 14.10
C ASP A 213 8.48 -27.62 13.40
N ALA A 214 7.26 -27.20 13.74
CA ALA A 214 6.72 -25.94 13.26
C ALA A 214 7.48 -24.76 13.91
N VAL A 215 8.16 -23.96 13.09
CA VAL A 215 8.86 -22.73 13.53
C VAL A 215 7.87 -21.60 13.69
N VAL A 216 6.91 -21.50 12.78
CA VAL A 216 5.88 -20.47 12.78
C VAL A 216 4.63 -20.98 13.49
N SER A 217 4.25 -20.35 14.60
CA SER A 217 2.99 -20.65 15.29
C SER A 217 1.80 -20.05 14.53
N VAL A 218 1.02 -20.89 13.86
CA VAL A 218 -0.18 -20.46 13.12
C VAL A 218 -1.23 -19.88 14.06
N SER A 219 -1.38 -20.40 15.28
CA SER A 219 -2.31 -19.88 16.27
C SER A 219 -1.96 -18.43 16.68
N ASP A 220 -0.67 -18.14 16.82
CA ASP A 220 -0.20 -16.78 17.14
C ASP A 220 -0.37 -15.84 15.95
N VAL A 221 -0.19 -16.33 14.72
CA VAL A 221 -0.46 -15.54 13.51
C VAL A 221 -1.94 -15.14 13.46
N ILE A 222 -2.84 -16.08 13.63
CA ILE A 222 -4.29 -15.83 13.62
C ILE A 222 -4.69 -14.90 14.77
N ARG A 223 -4.16 -15.12 15.97
CA ARG A 223 -4.49 -14.31 17.15
C ARG A 223 -4.01 -12.86 17.01
N ASN A 224 -2.84 -12.67 16.42
CA ASN A 224 -2.23 -11.35 16.23
C ASN A 224 -2.60 -10.70 14.88
N ALA A 225 -3.42 -11.34 14.06
CA ALA A 225 -3.97 -10.70 12.88
C ALA A 225 -4.82 -9.48 13.31
N PRO A 226 -4.81 -8.38 12.53
CA PRO A 226 -5.43 -7.13 12.93
C PRO A 226 -6.96 -7.18 12.79
N TRP A 227 -7.62 -7.95 13.64
CA TRP A 227 -9.08 -8.11 13.67
C TRP A 227 -9.83 -6.80 13.90
N GLN A 228 -9.16 -5.81 14.54
CA GLN A 228 -9.70 -4.47 14.71
C GLN A 228 -10.04 -3.81 13.36
N ILE A 229 -9.28 -4.10 12.30
CA ILE A 229 -9.57 -3.57 10.94
C ILE A 229 -10.92 -4.10 10.44
N VAL A 230 -11.26 -5.36 10.73
CA VAL A 230 -12.55 -5.94 10.36
C VAL A 230 -13.70 -5.22 11.07
N LEU A 231 -13.60 -5.05 12.39
CA LEU A 231 -14.59 -4.32 13.17
C LEU A 231 -14.73 -2.85 12.73
N PHE A 232 -13.57 -2.21 12.49
CA PHE A 232 -13.53 -0.84 11.96
C PHE A 232 -14.24 -0.75 10.61
N SER A 233 -13.98 -1.68 9.68
CA SER A 233 -14.60 -1.68 8.36
C SER A 233 -16.13 -1.83 8.46
N VAL A 234 -16.64 -2.73 9.31
CA VAL A 234 -18.08 -2.89 9.52
C VAL A 234 -18.71 -1.62 10.09
N GLY A 235 -18.09 -1.03 11.11
CA GLY A 235 -18.57 0.23 11.70
C GLY A 235 -18.56 1.38 10.69
N MET A 236 -17.54 1.44 9.86
CA MET A 236 -17.42 2.45 8.80
C MET A 236 -18.53 2.32 7.75
N TYR A 237 -18.86 1.12 7.29
CA TYR A 237 -20.00 0.91 6.36
C TYR A 237 -21.30 1.48 6.93
N LEU A 238 -21.55 1.26 8.22
CA LEU A 238 -22.75 1.81 8.88
C LEU A 238 -22.73 3.34 8.93
N VAL A 239 -21.58 3.94 9.25
CA VAL A 239 -21.43 5.41 9.28
C VAL A 239 -21.65 6.01 7.90
N VAL A 240 -21.01 5.45 6.86
CA VAL A 240 -21.13 5.95 5.49
C VAL A 240 -22.57 5.81 4.97
N TYR A 241 -23.25 4.71 5.30
CA TYR A 241 -24.68 4.54 5.01
C TYR A 241 -25.53 5.65 5.67
N GLY A 242 -25.25 5.96 6.94
CA GLY A 242 -25.90 7.07 7.67
C GLY A 242 -25.64 8.43 7.02
N LEU A 243 -24.41 8.72 6.60
CA LEU A 243 -24.03 9.95 5.90
C LEU A 243 -24.73 10.08 4.53
N GLY A 244 -24.86 8.95 3.80
CA GLY A 244 -25.62 8.90 2.56
C GLY A 244 -27.10 9.30 2.77
N ASN A 245 -27.75 8.71 3.78
CA ASN A 245 -29.13 9.03 4.14
C ASN A 245 -29.30 10.48 4.61
N ALA A 246 -28.27 11.09 5.21
CA ALA A 246 -28.27 12.50 5.61
C ALA A 246 -28.04 13.47 4.43
N GLY A 247 -27.87 12.97 3.19
CA GLY A 247 -27.74 13.78 1.99
C GLY A 247 -26.32 14.33 1.71
N LEU A 248 -25.31 13.93 2.48
CA LEU A 248 -23.93 14.41 2.28
C LEU A 248 -23.38 14.03 0.90
N THR A 249 -23.76 12.86 0.39
CA THR A 249 -23.37 12.38 -0.94
C THR A 249 -23.92 13.24 -2.07
N ALA A 250 -25.09 13.87 -1.88
CA ALA A 250 -25.68 14.78 -2.87
C ALA A 250 -24.84 16.06 -3.06
N TYR A 251 -24.28 16.61 -1.98
CA TYR A 251 -23.34 17.74 -2.09
C TYR A 251 -22.06 17.32 -2.81
N GLY A 252 -21.53 16.14 -2.51
CA GLY A 252 -20.38 15.56 -3.22
C GLY A 252 -20.66 15.42 -4.72
N ALA A 253 -21.83 14.88 -5.10
CA ALA A 253 -22.24 14.75 -6.49
C ALA A 253 -22.34 16.10 -7.22
N GLN A 254 -22.83 17.15 -6.56
CA GLN A 254 -22.86 18.50 -7.17
C GLN A 254 -21.46 19.03 -7.48
N ILE A 255 -20.49 18.84 -6.57
CA ILE A 255 -19.10 19.23 -6.80
C ILE A 255 -18.51 18.44 -7.98
N LEU A 256 -18.74 17.11 -8.01
CA LEU A 256 -18.25 16.25 -9.09
C LEU A 256 -18.89 16.60 -10.44
N ASN A 257 -20.17 16.94 -10.49
CA ASN A 257 -20.84 17.44 -11.68
C ASN A 257 -20.19 18.70 -12.21
N TRP A 258 -19.90 19.66 -11.31
CA TRP A 258 -19.21 20.88 -11.70
C TRP A 258 -17.79 20.59 -12.23
N LEU A 259 -17.02 19.73 -11.55
CA LEU A 259 -15.70 19.30 -12.01
C LEU A 259 -15.79 18.62 -13.38
N GLY A 260 -16.79 17.76 -13.60
CA GLY A 260 -17.00 17.05 -14.85
C GLY A 260 -17.26 17.97 -16.05
N GLN A 261 -17.90 19.13 -15.83
CA GLN A 261 -18.14 20.15 -16.85
C GLN A 261 -16.86 20.88 -17.29
N GLN A 262 -15.80 20.84 -16.50
CA GLN A 262 -14.52 21.52 -16.79
C GLN A 262 -13.57 20.67 -17.65
N GLY A 263 -13.98 19.47 -18.07
CA GLY A 263 -13.19 18.54 -18.87
C GLY A 263 -12.41 17.52 -18.05
N ASN A 264 -11.94 16.47 -18.73
CA ASN A 264 -11.39 15.27 -18.08
C ASN A 264 -10.18 15.54 -17.16
N ILE A 265 -9.29 16.46 -17.51
CA ILE A 265 -8.11 16.78 -16.68
C ILE A 265 -8.57 17.38 -15.35
N ILE A 266 -9.43 18.39 -15.40
CA ILE A 266 -9.90 19.07 -14.18
C ILE A 266 -10.79 18.14 -13.36
N ALA A 267 -11.63 17.35 -14.01
CA ALA A 267 -12.45 16.34 -13.36
C ALA A 267 -11.59 15.32 -12.58
N THR A 268 -10.55 14.78 -13.22
CA THR A 268 -9.68 13.76 -12.61
C THR A 268 -8.83 14.36 -11.49
N VAL A 269 -8.13 15.46 -11.77
CA VAL A 269 -7.25 16.10 -10.78
C VAL A 269 -8.07 16.65 -9.61
N GLY A 270 -9.20 17.32 -9.91
CA GLY A 270 -10.10 17.86 -8.89
C GLY A 270 -10.69 16.77 -7.98
N THR A 271 -11.16 15.66 -8.56
CA THR A 271 -11.68 14.52 -7.79
C THR A 271 -10.58 13.91 -6.92
N GLY A 272 -9.37 13.67 -7.46
CA GLY A 272 -8.28 13.08 -6.70
C GLY A 272 -7.82 13.95 -5.53
N PHE A 273 -7.67 15.27 -5.73
CA PHE A 273 -7.31 16.18 -4.64
C PHE A 273 -8.45 16.34 -3.62
N LEU A 274 -9.71 16.40 -4.05
CA LEU A 274 -10.86 16.43 -3.14
C LEU A 274 -10.88 15.17 -2.26
N SER A 275 -10.76 13.99 -2.87
CA SER A 275 -10.69 12.70 -2.15
C SER A 275 -9.51 12.67 -1.18
N ALA A 276 -8.34 13.18 -1.57
CA ALA A 276 -7.16 13.24 -0.72
C ALA A 276 -7.38 14.14 0.52
N ILE A 277 -8.02 15.30 0.35
CA ILE A 277 -8.36 16.20 1.46
C ILE A 277 -9.37 15.54 2.39
N VAL A 278 -10.43 14.94 1.85
CA VAL A 278 -11.46 14.27 2.64
C VAL A 278 -10.87 13.08 3.40
N ALA A 279 -10.04 12.26 2.76
CA ALA A 279 -9.33 11.13 3.39
C ALA A 279 -8.44 11.59 4.55
N SER A 280 -7.79 12.74 4.41
CA SER A 280 -6.92 13.30 5.44
C SER A 280 -7.68 13.78 6.70
N ILE A 281 -8.98 14.03 6.57
CA ILE A 281 -9.84 14.51 7.67
C ILE A 281 -10.59 13.35 8.33
N MET A 282 -11.20 12.45 7.53
CA MET A 282 -12.10 11.42 8.03
C MET A 282 -11.59 10.00 7.90
N ASN A 283 -10.33 9.78 7.50
CA ASN A 283 -9.74 8.50 7.14
C ASN A 283 -10.09 8.04 5.71
N ASN A 284 -9.17 7.28 5.10
CA ASN A 284 -9.27 6.86 3.70
C ASN A 284 -10.46 5.93 3.41
N MET A 285 -10.78 5.01 4.32
CA MET A 285 -11.85 4.04 4.10
C MET A 285 -13.24 4.68 3.97
N PRO A 286 -13.74 5.44 4.96
CA PRO A 286 -15.02 6.13 4.81
C PRO A 286 -15.01 7.13 3.65
N SER A 287 -13.90 7.84 3.41
CA SER A 287 -13.76 8.78 2.30
C SER A 287 -13.93 8.08 0.94
N THR A 288 -13.36 6.88 0.77
CA THR A 288 -13.48 6.09 -0.46
C THR A 288 -14.94 5.79 -0.79
N LEU A 289 -15.72 5.34 0.19
CA LEU A 289 -17.13 5.01 -0.01
C LEU A 289 -18.00 6.24 -0.21
N VAL A 290 -17.76 7.31 0.54
CA VAL A 290 -18.48 8.60 0.32
C VAL A 290 -18.21 9.11 -1.09
N GLY A 291 -16.94 9.05 -1.54
CA GLY A 291 -16.55 9.39 -2.90
C GLY A 291 -17.23 8.51 -3.95
N ALA A 292 -17.27 7.18 -3.72
CA ALA A 292 -17.92 6.24 -4.63
C ALA A 292 -19.43 6.53 -4.76
N LEU A 293 -20.14 6.74 -3.66
CA LEU A 293 -21.56 7.12 -3.65
C LEU A 293 -21.80 8.44 -4.36
N ALA A 294 -20.93 9.43 -4.16
CA ALA A 294 -21.03 10.72 -4.83
C ALA A 294 -20.80 10.61 -6.35
N ILE A 295 -19.82 9.80 -6.77
CA ILE A 295 -19.54 9.52 -8.19
C ILE A 295 -20.70 8.77 -8.83
N ASP A 296 -21.30 7.81 -8.13
CA ASP A 296 -22.44 7.04 -8.62
C ASP A 296 -23.67 7.93 -8.85
N SER A 297 -23.86 8.92 -7.99
CA SER A 297 -24.94 9.91 -8.08
C SER A 297 -24.65 11.06 -9.07
N ALA A 298 -23.40 11.19 -9.55
CA ALA A 298 -23.02 12.28 -10.43
C ALA A 298 -23.49 12.03 -11.87
N GLN A 299 -23.94 13.11 -12.53
CA GLN A 299 -24.39 13.10 -13.93
C GLN A 299 -23.26 13.58 -14.84
N VAL A 300 -22.32 12.71 -15.11
CA VAL A 300 -21.15 12.97 -15.97
C VAL A 300 -21.02 11.90 -17.06
N PRO A 301 -20.36 12.20 -18.20
CA PRO A 301 -20.10 11.21 -19.24
C PRO A 301 -19.39 9.96 -18.69
N ALA A 302 -19.66 8.79 -19.28
CA ALA A 302 -19.11 7.51 -18.80
C ALA A 302 -17.58 7.52 -18.69
N ALA A 303 -16.88 8.05 -19.70
CA ALA A 303 -15.43 8.17 -19.68
C ALA A 303 -14.91 9.07 -18.55
N THR A 304 -15.59 10.18 -18.28
CA THR A 304 -15.26 11.07 -17.16
C THR A 304 -15.54 10.39 -15.81
N ARG A 305 -16.65 9.63 -15.73
CA ARG A 305 -17.00 8.84 -14.53
C ARG A 305 -15.94 7.81 -14.21
N GLU A 306 -15.45 7.07 -15.21
CA GLU A 306 -14.39 6.08 -15.01
C GLU A 306 -13.09 6.74 -14.51
N LEU A 307 -12.68 7.87 -15.09
CA LEU A 307 -11.56 8.68 -14.60
C LEU A 307 -11.75 9.10 -13.13
N MET A 308 -12.95 9.56 -12.76
CA MET A 308 -13.25 9.96 -11.39
C MET A 308 -13.21 8.79 -10.41
N ILE A 309 -13.62 7.57 -10.81
CA ILE A 309 -13.54 6.35 -9.99
C ILE A 309 -12.10 6.06 -9.60
N TYR A 310 -11.20 5.98 -10.59
CA TYR A 310 -9.78 5.74 -10.29
C TYR A 310 -9.11 6.94 -9.61
N ALA A 311 -9.51 8.17 -9.92
CA ALA A 311 -9.03 9.36 -9.21
C ALA A 311 -9.41 9.36 -7.72
N ASN A 312 -10.63 8.89 -7.40
CA ASN A 312 -11.06 8.70 -6.02
C ASN A 312 -10.18 7.67 -5.29
N VAL A 313 -9.84 6.55 -5.94
CA VAL A 313 -8.90 5.55 -5.39
C VAL A 313 -7.53 6.19 -5.12
N ILE A 314 -6.95 6.85 -6.13
CA ILE A 314 -5.63 7.50 -6.02
C ILE A 314 -5.64 8.55 -4.90
N GLY A 315 -6.67 9.39 -4.84
CA GLY A 315 -6.78 10.41 -3.80
C GLY A 315 -6.88 9.83 -2.39
N ASN A 316 -7.64 8.76 -2.22
CA ASN A 316 -7.81 8.09 -0.92
C ASN A 316 -6.62 7.24 -0.50
N ASP A 317 -5.78 6.82 -1.44
CA ASP A 317 -4.56 6.05 -1.15
C ASP A 317 -3.36 6.97 -0.84
N LEU A 318 -3.19 8.04 -1.63
CA LEU A 318 -2.07 8.97 -1.45
C LEU A 318 -2.36 10.09 -0.43
N GLY A 319 -3.61 10.54 -0.35
CA GLY A 319 -4.04 11.66 0.49
C GLY A 319 -3.82 11.50 2.00
N PRO A 320 -4.00 10.32 2.59
CA PRO A 320 -3.78 10.09 4.02
C PRO A 320 -2.44 10.56 4.56
N LYS A 321 -1.45 10.75 3.69
CA LYS A 321 -0.13 11.28 4.06
C LYS A 321 -0.13 12.75 4.45
N PHE A 322 -1.21 13.50 4.21
CA PHE A 322 -1.32 14.89 4.68
C PHE A 322 -1.45 14.98 6.20
N THR A 323 -2.10 13.99 6.83
CA THR A 323 -2.30 13.97 8.28
C THR A 323 -2.10 12.57 8.85
N PRO A 324 -1.66 12.42 10.11
CA PRO A 324 -1.54 11.09 10.73
C PRO A 324 -2.85 10.33 10.84
N ILE A 325 -3.99 11.01 10.98
CA ILE A 325 -5.32 10.38 11.12
C ILE A 325 -5.91 9.91 9.78
N GLY A 326 -5.34 10.32 8.66
CA GLY A 326 -5.81 9.95 7.33
C GLY A 326 -5.77 8.45 7.04
N SER A 327 -4.88 7.70 7.69
CA SER A 327 -4.78 6.24 7.57
C SER A 327 -4.47 5.59 8.91
N LEU A 328 -5.12 4.46 9.18
CA LEU A 328 -4.81 3.64 10.35
C LEU A 328 -3.38 3.09 10.28
N ALA A 329 -2.92 2.72 9.08
CA ALA A 329 -1.54 2.29 8.85
C ALA A 329 -0.53 3.34 9.30
N THR A 330 -0.78 4.62 8.99
CA THR A 330 0.10 5.73 9.41
C THR A 330 0.18 5.85 10.93
N LEU A 331 -0.95 5.74 11.63
CA LEU A 331 -0.96 5.80 13.10
C LEU A 331 -0.19 4.64 13.72
N LEU A 332 -0.38 3.43 13.20
CA LEU A 332 0.35 2.24 13.64
C LEU A 332 1.85 2.36 13.31
N TRP A 333 2.18 2.86 12.13
CA TRP A 333 3.57 3.09 11.74
C TRP A 333 4.28 4.09 12.65
N LEU A 334 3.64 5.21 12.99
CA LEU A 334 4.18 6.19 13.94
C LEU A 334 4.36 5.59 15.34
N HIS A 335 3.45 4.70 15.75
CA HIS A 335 3.56 3.98 17.02
C HIS A 335 4.77 3.05 17.02
N VAL A 336 4.95 2.24 15.98
CA VAL A 336 6.13 1.35 15.83
C VAL A 336 7.43 2.16 15.79
N LEU A 337 7.45 3.33 15.15
CA LEU A 337 8.62 4.21 15.17
C LEU A 337 8.93 4.70 16.60
N ALA A 338 7.91 5.11 17.35
CA ALA A 338 8.08 5.58 18.72
C ALA A 338 8.65 4.48 19.65
N GLU A 339 8.23 3.21 19.46
CA GLU A 339 8.80 2.05 20.19
C GLU A 339 10.28 1.78 19.83
N LYS A 340 10.73 2.27 18.67
CA LYS A 340 12.14 2.18 18.22
C LYS A 340 12.92 3.47 18.44
N ASP A 341 12.45 4.35 19.34
CA ASP A 341 13.05 5.65 19.68
C ASP A 341 13.08 6.69 18.56
N TYR A 342 12.35 6.45 17.44
CA TYR A 342 12.16 7.44 16.37
C TYR A 342 10.83 8.19 16.58
N LYS A 343 10.90 9.34 17.26
CA LYS A 343 9.71 10.16 17.54
C LYS A 343 9.50 11.20 16.44
N ILE A 344 8.47 11.04 15.63
CA ILE A 344 8.02 12.00 14.64
C ILE A 344 6.76 12.68 15.18
N SER A 345 6.83 14.00 15.40
CA SER A 345 5.64 14.75 15.83
C SER A 345 4.62 14.88 14.70
N TRP A 346 3.35 15.03 15.03
CA TRP A 346 2.28 15.24 14.05
C TRP A 346 2.57 16.42 13.11
N GLY A 347 3.05 17.53 13.65
CA GLY A 347 3.41 18.70 12.84
C GLY A 347 4.57 18.43 11.89
N GLN A 348 5.55 17.63 12.31
CA GLN A 348 6.66 17.22 11.45
C GLN A 348 6.16 16.28 10.34
N TYR A 349 5.32 15.30 10.67
CA TYR A 349 4.71 14.40 9.68
C TYR A 349 3.90 15.17 8.65
N MET A 350 3.02 16.08 9.09
CA MET A 350 2.20 16.89 8.20
C MET A 350 3.02 17.80 7.27
N LYS A 351 4.11 18.41 7.78
CA LYS A 351 5.03 19.19 6.93
C LYS A 351 5.64 18.36 5.83
N ILE A 352 6.09 17.16 6.16
CA ILE A 352 6.67 16.21 5.19
C ILE A 352 5.59 15.77 4.20
N GLY A 353 4.42 15.39 4.69
CA GLY A 353 3.29 14.97 3.87
C GLY A 353 2.84 16.05 2.88
N LEU A 354 2.68 17.29 3.34
CA LEU A 354 2.32 18.42 2.48
C LEU A 354 3.39 18.79 1.46
N LEU A 355 4.66 18.46 1.73
CA LEU A 355 5.74 18.72 0.77
C LEU A 355 5.81 17.61 -0.31
N ILE A 356 5.66 16.35 0.09
CA ILE A 356 5.90 15.20 -0.81
C ILE A 356 4.63 14.81 -1.56
N THR A 357 3.47 14.80 -0.92
CA THR A 357 2.24 14.21 -1.49
C THR A 357 1.66 15.01 -2.67
N PRO A 358 1.55 16.36 -2.66
CA PRO A 358 0.92 17.06 -3.77
C PRO A 358 1.57 16.85 -5.13
N PRO A 359 2.91 16.93 -5.29
CA PRO A 359 3.53 16.69 -6.58
C PRO A 359 3.40 15.23 -7.04
N VAL A 360 3.46 14.25 -6.11
CA VAL A 360 3.28 12.84 -6.42
C VAL A 360 1.83 12.57 -6.83
N LEU A 361 0.86 13.08 -6.09
CA LEU A 361 -0.57 12.96 -6.38
C LEU A 361 -0.91 13.54 -7.76
N LEU A 362 -0.40 14.75 -8.05
CA LEU A 362 -0.62 15.38 -9.35
C LEU A 362 -0.03 14.54 -10.49
N ALA A 363 1.22 14.07 -10.35
CA ALA A 363 1.86 13.24 -11.37
C ALA A 363 1.07 11.93 -11.61
N THR A 364 0.59 11.30 -10.54
CA THR A 364 -0.20 10.07 -10.61
C THR A 364 -1.55 10.27 -11.29
N LEU A 365 -2.26 11.36 -10.95
CA LEU A 365 -3.55 11.71 -11.57
C LEU A 365 -3.38 12.09 -13.05
N LEU A 366 -2.33 12.81 -13.42
CA LEU A 366 -2.03 13.09 -14.82
C LEU A 366 -1.70 11.81 -15.59
N ALA A 367 -0.93 10.88 -14.99
CA ALA A 367 -0.69 9.59 -15.62
C ALA A 367 -2.00 8.84 -15.91
N LEU A 368 -2.96 8.87 -14.99
CA LEU A 368 -4.29 8.29 -15.21
C LEU A 368 -5.01 8.95 -16.40
N VAL A 369 -5.05 10.28 -16.44
CA VAL A 369 -5.72 11.03 -17.53
C VAL A 369 -5.17 10.66 -18.90
N PHE A 370 -3.87 10.51 -19.02
CA PHE A 370 -3.22 10.19 -20.28
C PHE A 370 -3.25 8.70 -20.62
N TRP A 371 -3.29 7.81 -19.62
CA TRP A 371 -3.24 6.37 -19.83
C TRP A 371 -4.63 5.74 -20.10
N LEU A 372 -5.63 6.10 -19.30
CA LEU A 372 -6.95 5.44 -19.36
C LEU A 372 -7.61 5.47 -20.75
N PRO A 373 -7.55 6.58 -21.54
CA PRO A 373 -8.17 6.62 -22.87
C PRO A 373 -7.64 5.56 -23.85
N TYR A 374 -6.35 5.18 -23.72
CA TYR A 374 -5.78 4.12 -24.57
C TYR A 374 -6.33 2.72 -24.29
N LEU A 375 -6.97 2.52 -23.12
CA LEU A 375 -7.59 1.25 -22.74
C LEU A 375 -9.09 1.19 -23.05
N SER A 376 -9.72 2.31 -23.38
CA SER A 376 -11.14 2.36 -23.75
C SER A 376 -11.40 1.88 -25.18
N ASP A 377 -10.35 1.72 -25.98
CA ASP A 377 -10.41 1.22 -27.35
C ASP A 377 -10.16 -0.30 -27.43
N PHE A 378 -9.95 -0.96 -26.30
CA PHE A 378 -9.82 -2.40 -26.11
C PHE A 378 -10.89 -2.94 -25.16
#